data_d48cdc20a35b113ffd81ef5fdc021935
#
_entry.id   d48cdc20a35b113ffd81ef5fdc021935
#
_cell.length_a   1.000
_cell.length_b   1.000
_cell.length_c   1.000
_cell.angle_alpha   90.00
_cell.angle_beta   90.00
_cell.angle_gamma   90.00
#
_symmetry.space_group_name_H-M   'P 1'
#
loop_
_entity.id
_entity.type
_entity.pdbx_description
1 polymer ?
#
loop_
_entity_poly.entity_id
_entity_poly.type
_entity_poly.pdbx_seq_one_letter_code
_entity_poly.pdbx_strand_id
1 'polypeptide(L)'
;MHTPDDPLDDFHARSVSLLGTTRSVHVSGSGPAVIVIAEMPGISPHVARFARWVRHAGFRVYLPSLFGVDGAYPTADAGLQVLRRACMSAEFHALAGQGASPVTAWLRALARQAMAECGGPGVGAIGMCFTGNFALSMMLEPAMLAPVLAQPSLPLDDPARVESDADELFAVRARLERDDLTVLAYRFEGDRHCSTARFAAYQAALGPRFVGRVLPDAAAHPSPPPFFRDVVGGPHSVFTAHLVDAEGEPTLRARDEVLAFLRQRLLPGHGVVAEGLL
;
A
#
# COMPACT_ATOMS: atom_id res chain seq x y z
N MET A 1 -10.35 -25.17 6.15
CA MET A 1 -8.98 -25.62 5.79
C MET A 1 -8.01 -24.53 6.19
N HIS A 2 -6.93 -24.86 6.90
CA HIS A 2 -5.89 -23.89 7.24
C HIS A 2 -5.11 -23.57 5.96
N THR A 3 -5.09 -22.30 5.55
CA THR A 3 -4.22 -21.87 4.44
C THR A 3 -2.78 -21.94 4.95
N PRO A 4 -1.90 -22.70 4.30
CA PRO A 4 -0.51 -22.83 4.73
C PRO A 4 0.22 -21.49 4.61
N ASP A 5 1.36 -21.38 5.31
CA ASP A 5 2.31 -20.29 5.11
C ASP A 5 2.78 -20.28 3.64
N ASP A 6 3.16 -19.11 3.16
CA ASP A 6 3.72 -18.92 1.83
C ASP A 6 5.26 -18.90 1.93
N PRO A 7 5.98 -19.83 1.28
CA PRO A 7 7.44 -19.91 1.40
C PRO A 7 8.16 -18.74 0.68
N LEU A 8 7.46 -17.95 -0.14
CA LEU A 8 8.03 -16.89 -0.96
C LEU A 8 9.16 -17.32 -1.90
N ASP A 9 9.21 -18.61 -2.29
CA ASP A 9 10.30 -19.19 -3.09
C ASP A 9 10.48 -18.56 -4.48
N ASP A 10 9.44 -17.90 -4.98
CA ASP A 10 9.45 -17.17 -6.24
C ASP A 10 9.89 -15.69 -6.09
N PHE A 11 10.31 -15.30 -4.89
CA PHE A 11 10.94 -14.02 -4.58
C PHE A 11 12.39 -14.24 -4.13
N HIS A 12 13.26 -13.37 -4.59
CA HIS A 12 14.65 -13.34 -4.11
C HIS A 12 14.79 -12.38 -2.93
N ALA A 13 15.01 -12.92 -1.74
CA ALA A 13 15.27 -12.13 -0.54
C ALA A 13 16.68 -11.56 -0.56
N ARG A 14 16.83 -10.26 -0.32
CA ARG A 14 18.12 -9.58 -0.20
C ARG A 14 18.12 -8.58 0.94
N SER A 15 19.27 -8.42 1.60
CA SER A 15 19.48 -7.37 2.60
C SER A 15 19.75 -6.04 1.91
N VAL A 16 18.98 -5.02 2.26
CA VAL A 16 19.12 -3.65 1.73
C VAL A 16 19.43 -2.71 2.88
N SER A 17 20.59 -2.05 2.82
CA SER A 17 21.07 -1.11 3.86
C SER A 17 20.93 0.32 3.35
N LEU A 18 20.01 1.10 3.94
CA LEU A 18 19.73 2.49 3.58
C LEU A 18 19.60 3.32 4.85
N LEU A 19 20.16 4.52 4.85
CA LEU A 19 20.06 5.46 5.97
C LEU A 19 20.46 4.83 7.34
N GLY A 20 21.44 3.94 7.33
CA GLY A 20 21.90 3.26 8.55
C GLY A 20 21.01 2.10 9.03
N THR A 21 19.92 1.80 8.33
CA THR A 21 19.00 0.69 8.67
C THR A 21 19.04 -0.38 7.60
N THR A 22 19.23 -1.64 8.00
CA THR A 22 19.19 -2.81 7.09
C THR A 22 17.88 -3.54 7.23
N ARG A 23 17.22 -3.82 6.10
CA ARG A 23 15.97 -4.61 6.04
C ARG A 23 16.05 -5.67 4.96
N SER A 24 15.35 -6.77 5.16
CA SER A 24 15.10 -7.75 4.10
C SER A 24 14.09 -7.18 3.10
N VAL A 25 14.37 -7.37 1.81
CA VAL A 25 13.45 -7.01 0.72
C VAL A 25 13.32 -8.21 -0.22
N HIS A 26 12.12 -8.70 -0.40
CA HIS A 26 11.83 -9.76 -1.36
C HIS A 26 11.58 -9.12 -2.73
N VAL A 27 12.34 -9.54 -3.73
CA VAL A 27 12.28 -8.97 -5.09
C VAL A 27 11.94 -10.04 -6.10
N SER A 28 11.02 -9.75 -7.02
CA SER A 28 10.63 -10.68 -8.08
C SER A 28 10.14 -9.92 -9.33
N GLY A 29 10.30 -10.53 -10.50
CA GLY A 29 9.84 -9.96 -11.77
C GLY A 29 10.85 -9.04 -12.46
N SER A 30 10.38 -8.39 -13.52
CA SER A 30 11.14 -7.46 -14.35
C SER A 30 10.25 -6.29 -14.78
N GLY A 31 10.85 -5.22 -15.33
CA GLY A 31 10.13 -3.99 -15.70
C GLY A 31 10.29 -2.89 -14.66
N PRO A 32 9.49 -1.80 -14.74
CA PRO A 32 9.54 -0.71 -13.78
C PRO A 32 9.24 -1.18 -12.36
N ALA A 33 9.82 -0.50 -11.36
CA ALA A 33 9.71 -0.89 -9.97
C ALA A 33 8.34 -0.54 -9.37
N VAL A 34 7.78 -1.48 -8.60
CA VAL A 34 6.63 -1.26 -7.73
C VAL A 34 6.94 -1.78 -6.33
N ILE A 35 6.80 -0.91 -5.33
CA ILE A 35 7.00 -1.26 -3.93
C ILE A 35 5.63 -1.62 -3.33
N VAL A 36 5.47 -2.87 -2.91
CA VAL A 36 4.28 -3.35 -2.20
C VAL A 36 4.59 -3.38 -0.72
N ILE A 37 3.95 -2.49 0.05
CA ILE A 37 4.19 -2.33 1.48
C ILE A 37 3.09 -3.06 2.23
N ALA A 38 3.48 -4.16 2.89
CA ALA A 38 2.54 -5.07 3.54
C ALA A 38 1.72 -4.38 4.63
N GLU A 39 0.47 -4.82 4.77
CA GLU A 39 -0.36 -4.52 5.93
C GLU A 39 0.05 -5.34 7.17
N MET A 40 -0.54 -5.05 8.33
CA MET A 40 -0.43 -5.93 9.49
C MET A 40 -1.07 -7.31 9.21
N PRO A 41 -0.46 -8.38 9.68
CA PRO A 41 0.73 -8.45 10.52
C PRO A 41 2.05 -8.63 9.75
N GLY A 42 2.10 -8.35 8.45
CA GLY A 42 3.30 -8.47 7.62
C GLY A 42 3.03 -9.11 6.27
N ILE A 43 4.07 -9.67 5.66
CA ILE A 43 3.97 -10.34 4.34
C ILE A 43 3.24 -11.67 4.52
N SER A 44 1.92 -11.63 4.49
CA SER A 44 1.07 -12.82 4.54
C SER A 44 0.95 -13.48 3.16
N PRO A 45 0.41 -14.72 3.07
CA PRO A 45 0.09 -15.36 1.78
C PRO A 45 -0.82 -14.50 0.89
N HIS A 46 -1.68 -13.67 1.49
CA HIS A 46 -2.58 -12.77 0.76
C HIS A 46 -1.83 -11.58 0.17
N VAL A 47 -0.88 -11.00 0.93
CA VAL A 47 0.03 -9.95 0.44
C VAL A 47 0.95 -10.48 -0.65
N ALA A 48 1.50 -11.69 -0.48
CA ALA A 48 2.32 -12.36 -1.49
C ALA A 48 1.53 -12.62 -2.80
N ARG A 49 0.27 -13.05 -2.69
CA ARG A 49 -0.64 -13.20 -3.84
C ARG A 49 -0.82 -11.88 -4.58
N PHE A 50 -1.10 -10.78 -3.86
CA PHE A 50 -1.25 -9.46 -4.45
C PHE A 50 0.06 -9.01 -5.15
N ALA A 51 1.20 -9.21 -4.51
CA ALA A 51 2.52 -8.90 -5.10
C ALA A 51 2.79 -9.69 -6.39
N ARG A 52 2.34 -10.95 -6.47
CA ARG A 52 2.41 -11.77 -7.70
C ARG A 52 1.55 -11.20 -8.82
N TRP A 53 0.34 -10.69 -8.52
CA TRP A 53 -0.48 -10.02 -9.54
C TRP A 53 0.19 -8.76 -10.08
N VAL A 54 0.81 -7.95 -9.22
CA VAL A 54 1.60 -6.79 -9.64
C VAL A 54 2.76 -7.24 -10.53
N ARG A 55 3.50 -8.28 -10.15
CA ARG A 55 4.57 -8.86 -10.97
C ARG A 55 4.07 -9.33 -12.34
N HIS A 56 2.96 -10.07 -12.39
CA HIS A 56 2.38 -10.56 -13.64
C HIS A 56 1.80 -9.43 -14.51
N ALA A 57 1.56 -8.26 -13.94
CA ALA A 57 1.17 -7.07 -14.67
C ALA A 57 2.33 -6.38 -15.42
N GLY A 58 3.57 -6.90 -15.30
CA GLY A 58 4.77 -6.41 -16.01
C GLY A 58 5.71 -5.57 -15.16
N PHE A 59 5.69 -5.75 -13.84
CA PHE A 59 6.51 -4.96 -12.91
C PHE A 59 7.54 -5.79 -12.16
N ARG A 60 8.64 -5.13 -11.78
CA ARG A 60 9.56 -5.66 -10.78
C ARG A 60 9.06 -5.24 -9.40
N VAL A 61 8.64 -6.22 -8.62
CA VAL A 61 8.08 -6.00 -7.28
C VAL A 61 9.18 -6.00 -6.24
N TYR A 62 9.13 -5.00 -5.35
CA TYR A 62 9.91 -4.89 -4.13
C TYR A 62 8.95 -5.00 -2.96
N LEU A 63 9.14 -6.01 -2.12
CA LEU A 63 8.27 -6.31 -0.98
C LEU A 63 9.12 -6.27 0.30
N PRO A 64 9.25 -5.08 0.94
CA PRO A 64 10.08 -4.92 2.14
C PRO A 64 9.45 -5.59 3.36
N SER A 65 10.25 -6.35 4.10
CA SER A 65 9.88 -6.92 5.39
C SER A 65 9.95 -5.84 6.47
N LEU A 66 8.81 -5.36 6.92
CA LEU A 66 8.71 -4.33 7.94
C LEU A 66 8.29 -4.89 9.29
N PHE A 67 7.48 -5.94 9.32
CA PHE A 67 6.95 -6.55 10.54
C PHE A 67 6.65 -8.02 10.36
N GLY A 68 6.55 -8.73 11.49
CA GLY A 68 6.08 -10.11 11.56
C GLY A 68 7.09 -11.12 11.04
N VAL A 69 6.56 -12.24 10.60
CA VAL A 69 7.30 -13.33 9.97
C VAL A 69 6.83 -13.40 8.51
N ASP A 70 7.76 -13.28 7.58
CA ASP A 70 7.47 -13.24 6.16
C ASP A 70 6.87 -14.58 5.70
N GLY A 71 5.76 -14.50 4.97
CA GLY A 71 5.01 -15.64 4.49
C GLY A 71 4.02 -16.24 5.49
N ALA A 72 4.08 -15.87 6.77
CA ALA A 72 3.25 -16.48 7.80
C ALA A 72 1.75 -16.18 7.61
N TYR A 73 0.92 -17.21 7.82
CA TYR A 73 -0.53 -17.07 7.84
C TYR A 73 -0.98 -16.21 9.04
N PRO A 74 -1.86 -15.21 8.86
CA PRO A 74 -2.18 -14.23 9.88
C PRO A 74 -3.15 -14.80 10.95
N THR A 75 -2.57 -15.41 11.98
CA THR A 75 -3.31 -15.85 13.19
C THR A 75 -3.62 -14.66 14.10
N ALA A 76 -4.66 -14.77 14.93
CA ALA A 76 -5.09 -13.68 15.81
C ALA A 76 -4.00 -13.29 16.82
N ASP A 77 -3.43 -14.27 17.54
CA ASP A 77 -2.46 -14.03 18.62
C ASP A 77 -1.13 -13.46 18.09
N ALA A 78 -0.56 -14.09 17.06
CA ALA A 78 0.68 -13.60 16.47
C ALA A 78 0.50 -12.21 15.85
N GLY A 79 -0.60 -12.00 15.13
CA GLY A 79 -0.92 -10.71 14.52
C GLY A 79 -1.10 -9.59 15.54
N LEU A 80 -1.80 -9.86 16.65
CA LEU A 80 -1.96 -8.89 17.73
C LEU A 80 -0.63 -8.50 18.39
N GLN A 81 0.27 -9.47 18.57
CA GLN A 81 1.62 -9.19 19.10
C GLN A 81 2.43 -8.29 18.17
N VAL A 82 2.38 -8.56 16.85
CA VAL A 82 3.06 -7.72 15.85
C VAL A 82 2.48 -6.30 15.85
N LEU A 83 1.16 -6.16 15.83
CA LEU A 83 0.48 -4.87 15.87
C LEU A 83 0.90 -4.04 17.09
N ARG A 84 0.89 -4.65 18.28
CA ARG A 84 1.30 -3.97 19.52
C ARG A 84 2.74 -3.48 19.46
N ARG A 85 3.66 -4.29 18.94
CA ARG A 85 5.08 -3.89 18.78
C ARG A 85 5.23 -2.73 17.82
N ALA A 86 4.55 -2.77 16.66
CA ALA A 86 4.61 -1.72 15.66
C ALA A 86 4.03 -0.40 16.19
N CYS A 87 2.90 -0.44 16.93
CA CYS A 87 2.32 0.76 17.54
C CYS A 87 3.24 1.43 18.57
N MET A 88 4.10 0.67 19.24
CA MET A 88 5.07 1.20 20.22
C MET A 88 6.40 1.63 19.60
N SER A 89 6.66 1.28 18.34
CA SER A 89 7.94 1.57 17.69
C SER A 89 7.93 2.96 17.07
N ALA A 90 8.86 3.81 17.53
CA ALA A 90 9.02 5.18 17.00
C ALA A 90 9.38 5.22 15.50
N GLU A 91 9.86 4.11 14.93
CA GLU A 91 10.24 4.07 13.51
C GLU A 91 9.06 4.23 12.55
N PHE A 92 7.84 3.87 12.99
CA PHE A 92 6.63 3.94 12.17
C PHE A 92 5.86 5.26 12.32
N HIS A 93 6.20 6.08 13.30
CA HIS A 93 5.47 7.31 13.58
C HIS A 93 6.27 8.54 13.14
N ALA A 94 5.58 9.47 12.49
CA ALA A 94 6.13 10.79 12.24
C ALA A 94 6.16 11.55 13.58
N LEU A 95 7.32 12.08 13.94
CA LEU A 95 7.45 12.96 15.10
C LEU A 95 7.01 14.38 14.68
N ALA A 96 6.24 15.04 15.53
CA ALA A 96 5.75 16.40 15.27
C ALA A 96 6.92 17.35 14.91
N GLY A 97 6.85 17.96 13.74
CA GLY A 97 7.87 18.89 13.23
C GLY A 97 9.15 18.24 12.68
N GLN A 98 9.23 16.93 12.58
CA GLN A 98 10.40 16.21 12.01
C GLN A 98 10.13 15.63 10.59
N GLY A 99 8.95 15.83 10.02
CA GLY A 99 8.57 15.28 8.72
C GLY A 99 8.23 13.79 8.76
N ALA A 100 8.62 13.06 7.71
CA ALA A 100 8.29 11.65 7.56
C ALA A 100 8.89 10.75 8.65
N SER A 101 8.20 9.67 9.00
CA SER A 101 8.72 8.65 9.90
C SER A 101 10.03 8.02 9.37
N PRO A 102 10.90 7.48 10.24
CA PRO A 102 12.14 6.83 9.81
C PRO A 102 11.91 5.73 8.74
N VAL A 103 10.85 4.94 8.88
CA VAL A 103 10.51 3.91 7.89
C VAL A 103 10.11 4.53 6.55
N THR A 104 9.39 5.63 6.53
CA THR A 104 9.02 6.32 5.29
C THR A 104 10.25 6.92 4.60
N ALA A 105 11.18 7.50 5.37
CA ALA A 105 12.45 7.98 4.83
C ALA A 105 13.25 6.83 4.19
N TRP A 106 13.30 5.66 4.85
CA TRP A 106 13.92 4.45 4.31
C TRP A 106 13.22 3.96 3.02
N LEU A 107 11.89 3.97 2.97
CA LEU A 107 11.11 3.59 1.79
C LEU A 107 11.33 4.55 0.61
N ARG A 108 11.48 5.86 0.86
CA ARG A 108 11.88 6.84 -0.17
C ARG A 108 13.26 6.51 -0.74
N ALA A 109 14.21 6.17 0.11
CA ALA A 109 15.55 5.74 -0.34
C ALA A 109 15.49 4.42 -1.12
N LEU A 110 14.62 3.47 -0.73
CA LEU A 110 14.37 2.24 -1.48
C LEU A 110 13.78 2.55 -2.87
N ALA A 111 12.84 3.49 -2.97
CA ALA A 111 12.26 3.88 -4.26
C ALA A 111 13.32 4.45 -5.21
N ARG A 112 14.22 5.29 -4.69
CA ARG A 112 15.36 5.83 -5.46
C ARG A 112 16.28 4.73 -5.94
N GLN A 113 16.63 3.77 -5.07
CA GLN A 113 17.46 2.62 -5.44
C GLN A 113 16.75 1.75 -6.48
N ALA A 114 15.46 1.42 -6.27
CA ALA A 114 14.68 0.62 -7.20
C ALA A 114 14.56 1.28 -8.58
N MET A 115 14.40 2.61 -8.64
CA MET A 115 14.44 3.38 -9.89
C MET A 115 15.78 3.24 -10.60
N ALA A 116 16.88 3.34 -9.88
CA ALA A 116 18.22 3.19 -10.46
C ALA A 116 18.48 1.77 -10.99
N GLU A 117 17.93 0.75 -10.33
CA GLU A 117 18.06 -0.66 -10.73
C GLU A 117 17.16 -1.04 -11.91
N CYS A 118 15.95 -0.51 -11.99
CA CYS A 118 14.94 -0.92 -12.98
C CYS A 118 14.90 0.01 -14.19
N GLY A 119 15.25 1.28 -14.02
CA GLY A 119 14.99 2.31 -15.01
C GLY A 119 13.49 2.60 -15.16
N GLY A 120 13.10 3.08 -16.33
CA GLY A 120 11.72 3.45 -16.65
C GLY A 120 11.40 4.89 -16.26
N PRO A 121 10.09 5.29 -16.29
CA PRO A 121 9.68 6.65 -15.99
C PRO A 121 9.67 6.97 -14.49
N GLY A 122 9.50 5.94 -13.63
CA GLY A 122 9.40 6.10 -12.20
C GLY A 122 9.03 4.82 -11.47
N VAL A 123 8.59 4.97 -10.22
CA VAL A 123 8.27 3.89 -9.29
C VAL A 123 6.81 4.03 -8.81
N GLY A 124 6.12 2.90 -8.68
CA GLY A 124 4.84 2.81 -7.98
C GLY A 124 5.01 2.37 -6.53
N ALA A 125 4.07 2.74 -5.68
CA ALA A 125 3.96 2.17 -4.34
C ALA A 125 2.50 1.90 -3.96
N ILE A 126 2.27 0.75 -3.34
CA ILE A 126 0.99 0.40 -2.73
C ILE A 126 1.23 0.23 -1.24
N GLY A 127 0.65 1.11 -0.43
CA GLY A 127 0.60 0.97 1.03
C GLY A 127 -0.76 0.45 1.47
N MET A 128 -0.80 -0.42 2.47
CA MET A 128 -2.01 -1.09 2.92
C MET A 128 -2.19 -0.96 4.44
N CYS A 129 -3.40 -0.66 4.91
CA CYS A 129 -3.74 -0.61 6.34
C CYS A 129 -2.79 0.35 7.08
N PHE A 130 -2.04 -0.17 8.04
CA PHE A 130 -1.03 0.56 8.82
C PHE A 130 -0.01 1.31 7.94
N THR A 131 0.36 0.76 6.80
CA THR A 131 1.32 1.36 5.87
C THR A 131 0.65 2.20 4.77
N GLY A 132 -0.68 2.28 4.77
CA GLY A 132 -1.43 2.94 3.70
C GLY A 132 -0.96 4.37 3.41
N ASN A 133 -0.75 5.17 4.46
CA ASN A 133 -0.28 6.55 4.31
C ASN A 133 1.20 6.65 3.88
N PHE A 134 2.02 5.60 4.08
CA PHE A 134 3.44 5.65 3.68
C PHE A 134 3.59 5.86 2.17
N ALA A 135 2.71 5.26 1.35
CA ALA A 135 2.71 5.47 -0.09
C ALA A 135 2.44 6.94 -0.47
N LEU A 136 1.60 7.66 0.30
CA LEU A 136 1.40 9.10 0.13
C LEU A 136 2.67 9.89 0.50
N SER A 137 3.20 9.65 1.69
CA SER A 137 4.42 10.30 2.16
C SER A 137 5.61 10.05 1.25
N MET A 138 5.69 8.88 0.59
CA MET A 138 6.71 8.60 -0.43
C MET A 138 6.64 9.53 -1.64
N MET A 139 5.53 10.22 -1.88
CA MET A 139 5.40 11.19 -2.99
C MET A 139 6.37 12.35 -2.92
N LEU A 140 7.06 12.58 -1.81
CA LEU A 140 8.16 13.55 -1.74
C LEU A 140 9.47 13.05 -2.36
N GLU A 141 9.55 11.77 -2.77
CA GLU A 141 10.65 11.24 -3.58
C GLU A 141 10.34 11.45 -5.08
N PRO A 142 11.20 12.15 -5.84
CA PRO A 142 10.95 12.43 -7.26
C PRO A 142 10.69 11.21 -8.14
N ALA A 143 11.24 10.06 -7.81
CA ALA A 143 11.01 8.81 -8.55
C ALA A 143 9.56 8.29 -8.44
N MET A 144 8.79 8.70 -7.42
CA MET A 144 7.43 8.21 -7.18
C MET A 144 6.43 8.81 -8.15
N LEU A 145 5.71 7.98 -8.93
CA LEU A 145 4.69 8.42 -9.91
C LEU A 145 3.31 7.80 -9.71
N ALA A 146 3.21 6.67 -9.03
CA ALA A 146 1.96 5.92 -8.92
C ALA A 146 1.69 5.48 -7.46
N PRO A 147 1.19 6.40 -6.60
CA PRO A 147 0.84 6.09 -5.22
C PRO A 147 -0.57 5.47 -5.13
N VAL A 148 -0.68 4.36 -4.40
CA VAL A 148 -1.95 3.70 -4.08
C VAL A 148 -2.06 3.52 -2.56
N LEU A 149 -3.17 3.96 -1.99
CA LEU A 149 -3.49 3.85 -0.58
C LEU A 149 -4.64 2.86 -0.41
N ALA A 150 -4.36 1.67 0.08
CA ALA A 150 -5.40 0.72 0.44
C ALA A 150 -5.73 0.85 1.92
N GLN A 151 -6.97 1.18 2.25
CA GLN A 151 -7.51 1.33 3.61
C GLN A 151 -6.49 1.92 4.64
N PRO A 152 -5.96 3.14 4.43
CA PRO A 152 -4.96 3.72 5.31
C PRO A 152 -5.50 3.89 6.73
N SER A 153 -4.80 3.31 7.74
CA SER A 153 -5.34 3.16 9.09
C SER A 153 -4.64 3.99 10.16
N LEU A 154 -3.50 4.61 9.85
CA LEU A 154 -2.83 5.49 10.80
C LEU A 154 -3.39 6.92 10.76
N PRO A 155 -3.45 7.62 11.89
CA PRO A 155 -3.19 7.10 13.25
C PRO A 155 -4.34 6.23 13.74
N LEU A 156 -4.05 5.22 14.60
CA LEU A 156 -5.07 4.27 15.08
C LEU A 156 -6.00 4.85 16.13
N ASP A 157 -5.55 5.83 16.88
CA ASP A 157 -6.28 6.52 17.95
C ASP A 157 -7.30 7.54 17.42
N ASP A 158 -7.18 7.95 16.16
CA ASP A 158 -8.11 8.86 15.50
C ASP A 158 -8.36 8.42 14.05
N PRO A 159 -9.42 7.63 13.79
CA PRO A 159 -9.72 7.11 12.46
C PRO A 159 -10.21 8.18 11.47
N ALA A 160 -10.36 9.42 11.89
CA ALA A 160 -10.70 10.55 11.02
C ALA A 160 -9.47 11.34 10.54
N ARG A 161 -8.36 11.29 11.29
CA ARG A 161 -7.14 12.06 11.00
C ARG A 161 -6.26 11.35 9.96
N VAL A 162 -5.49 12.13 9.20
CA VAL A 162 -4.42 11.64 8.31
C VAL A 162 -3.08 11.65 9.06
N GLU A 163 -2.27 10.61 8.87
CA GLU A 163 -0.92 10.49 9.45
C GLU A 163 0.10 11.28 8.61
N SER A 164 -0.08 12.58 8.52
CA SER A 164 0.87 13.51 7.89
C SER A 164 0.64 14.88 8.50
N ASP A 165 1.69 15.68 8.64
CA ASP A 165 1.53 17.07 9.02
C ASP A 165 1.05 17.94 7.84
N ALA A 166 0.65 19.18 8.14
CA ALA A 166 0.10 20.08 7.15
C ALA A 166 1.14 20.47 6.06
N ASP A 167 2.41 20.59 6.42
CA ASP A 167 3.48 20.96 5.51
C ASP A 167 3.78 19.81 4.54
N GLU A 168 3.79 18.56 5.02
CA GLU A 168 3.92 17.38 4.16
C GLU A 168 2.75 17.28 3.19
N LEU A 169 1.51 17.40 3.67
CA LEU A 169 0.32 17.36 2.80
C LEU A 169 0.33 18.48 1.76
N PHE A 170 0.74 19.68 2.14
CA PHE A 170 0.89 20.79 1.21
C PHE A 170 1.95 20.50 0.13
N ALA A 171 3.12 19.99 0.53
CA ALA A 171 4.20 19.65 -0.40
C ALA A 171 3.80 18.52 -1.36
N VAL A 172 3.10 17.47 -0.85
CA VAL A 172 2.57 16.39 -1.67
C VAL A 172 1.55 16.92 -2.67
N ARG A 173 0.58 17.73 -2.23
CA ARG A 173 -0.41 18.34 -3.10
C ARG A 173 0.24 19.20 -4.21
N ALA A 174 1.16 20.07 -3.84
CA ALA A 174 1.87 20.91 -4.81
C ALA A 174 2.60 20.08 -5.87
N ARG A 175 3.19 18.94 -5.46
CA ARG A 175 3.81 18.01 -6.39
C ARG A 175 2.80 17.32 -7.31
N LEU A 176 1.69 16.82 -6.76
CA LEU A 176 0.64 16.17 -7.55
C LEU A 176 0.06 17.11 -8.62
N GLU A 177 -0.12 18.39 -8.28
CA GLU A 177 -0.60 19.42 -9.21
C GLU A 177 0.43 19.74 -10.30
N ARG A 178 1.69 19.96 -9.92
CA ARG A 178 2.78 20.30 -10.84
C ARG A 178 3.08 19.21 -11.86
N ASP A 179 3.10 17.95 -11.42
CA ASP A 179 3.55 16.79 -12.21
C ASP A 179 2.36 16.03 -12.83
N ASP A 180 1.14 16.56 -12.72
CA ASP A 180 -0.12 15.95 -13.18
C ASP A 180 -0.32 14.52 -12.68
N LEU A 181 -0.07 14.30 -11.38
CA LEU A 181 -0.21 13.02 -10.73
C LEU A 181 -1.49 12.95 -9.90
N THR A 182 -1.93 11.73 -9.61
CA THR A 182 -3.08 11.43 -8.76
C THR A 182 -2.73 10.36 -7.74
N VAL A 183 -3.43 10.37 -6.62
CA VAL A 183 -3.41 9.33 -5.59
C VAL A 183 -4.67 8.49 -5.74
N LEU A 184 -4.52 7.18 -5.94
CA LEU A 184 -5.64 6.26 -5.96
C LEU A 184 -5.81 5.64 -4.58
N ALA A 185 -7.03 5.67 -4.02
CA ALA A 185 -7.28 5.17 -2.67
C ALA A 185 -8.53 4.31 -2.58
N TYR A 186 -8.51 3.31 -1.69
CA TYR A 186 -9.60 2.34 -1.52
C TYR A 186 -9.93 2.13 -0.05
N ARG A 187 -11.21 1.89 0.26
CA ARG A 187 -11.71 1.40 1.54
C ARG A 187 -13.05 0.69 1.37
N PHE A 188 -13.46 -0.06 2.36
CA PHE A 188 -14.85 -0.50 2.50
C PHE A 188 -15.71 0.59 3.17
N GLU A 189 -17.02 0.54 2.92
CA GLU A 189 -17.98 1.52 3.42
C GLU A 189 -18.02 1.57 4.96
N GLY A 190 -18.12 0.41 5.62
CA GLY A 190 -18.15 0.26 7.07
C GLY A 190 -16.79 0.10 7.76
N ASP A 191 -15.68 0.34 7.05
CA ASP A 191 -14.34 0.23 7.62
C ASP A 191 -14.15 1.20 8.80
N ARG A 192 -13.93 0.64 9.99
CA ARG A 192 -13.78 1.39 11.25
C ARG A 192 -12.39 1.99 11.43
N HIS A 193 -11.36 1.43 10.75
CA HIS A 193 -9.97 1.89 10.83
C HIS A 193 -9.64 2.91 9.75
N CYS A 194 -10.39 2.89 8.65
CA CYS A 194 -10.31 3.88 7.58
C CYS A 194 -11.70 4.47 7.34
N SER A 195 -12.12 5.41 8.19
CA SER A 195 -13.47 5.96 8.20
C SER A 195 -13.77 6.86 6.99
N THR A 196 -15.06 7.15 6.77
CA THR A 196 -15.51 8.16 5.80
C THR A 196 -14.88 9.53 6.09
N ALA A 197 -14.71 9.89 7.37
CA ALA A 197 -14.10 11.16 7.75
C ALA A 197 -12.61 11.23 7.35
N ARG A 198 -11.86 10.11 7.45
CA ARG A 198 -10.47 10.05 6.97
C ARG A 198 -10.38 10.26 5.46
N PHE A 199 -11.24 9.63 4.67
CA PHE A 199 -11.30 9.85 3.22
C PHE A 199 -11.69 11.31 2.90
N ALA A 200 -12.61 11.90 3.65
CA ALA A 200 -12.93 13.32 3.53
C ALA A 200 -11.72 14.22 3.86
N ALA A 201 -10.91 13.86 4.86
CA ALA A 201 -9.70 14.58 5.20
C ALA A 201 -8.64 14.50 4.08
N TYR A 202 -8.42 13.33 3.47
CA TYR A 202 -7.57 13.21 2.28
C TYR A 202 -8.11 14.05 1.12
N GLN A 203 -9.43 13.99 0.85
CA GLN A 203 -10.06 14.79 -0.20
C GLN A 203 -9.90 16.29 0.03
N ALA A 204 -10.05 16.76 1.27
CA ALA A 204 -9.85 18.15 1.62
C ALA A 204 -8.38 18.59 1.44
N ALA A 205 -7.43 17.73 1.82
CA ALA A 205 -6.00 18.03 1.72
C ALA A 205 -5.49 18.02 0.28
N LEU A 206 -5.87 17.02 -0.53
CA LEU A 206 -5.31 16.75 -1.85
C LEU A 206 -6.19 17.22 -3.01
N GLY A 207 -7.45 17.62 -2.73
CA GLY A 207 -8.40 18.12 -3.73
C GLY A 207 -8.69 17.08 -4.83
N PRO A 208 -8.79 17.51 -6.10
CA PRO A 208 -9.13 16.63 -7.22
C PRO A 208 -8.04 15.60 -7.56
N ARG A 209 -6.87 15.71 -6.92
CA ARG A 209 -5.77 14.75 -7.08
C ARG A 209 -5.94 13.48 -6.22
N PHE A 210 -6.90 13.47 -5.31
CA PHE A 210 -7.30 12.29 -4.54
C PHE A 210 -8.47 11.58 -5.23
N VAL A 211 -8.25 10.35 -5.67
CA VAL A 211 -9.25 9.50 -6.33
C VAL A 211 -9.64 8.37 -5.38
N GLY A 212 -10.62 8.65 -4.52
CA GLY A 212 -11.12 7.70 -3.52
C GLY A 212 -12.19 6.75 -4.10
N ARG A 213 -12.07 5.48 -3.78
CA ARG A 213 -13.03 4.40 -4.09
C ARG A 213 -13.57 3.80 -2.81
N VAL A 214 -14.87 3.70 -2.70
CA VAL A 214 -15.56 3.08 -1.57
C VAL A 214 -16.28 1.85 -2.06
N LEU A 215 -15.97 0.70 -1.49
CA LEU A 215 -16.56 -0.59 -1.82
C LEU A 215 -17.65 -0.93 -0.80
N PRO A 216 -18.77 -1.53 -1.22
CA PRO A 216 -19.78 -1.99 -0.27
C PRO A 216 -19.22 -3.12 0.61
N ASP A 217 -19.61 -3.17 1.87
CA ASP A 217 -19.16 -4.19 2.82
C ASP A 217 -19.49 -5.61 2.36
N ALA A 218 -20.61 -5.78 1.66
CA ALA A 218 -21.02 -7.06 1.09
C ALA A 218 -20.06 -7.61 0.00
N ALA A 219 -19.16 -6.77 -0.52
CA ALA A 219 -18.13 -7.20 -1.47
C ALA A 219 -16.90 -7.82 -0.80
N ALA A 220 -16.82 -7.79 0.52
CA ALA A 220 -15.71 -8.37 1.25
C ALA A 220 -15.82 -9.90 1.33
N HIS A 221 -14.68 -10.59 1.25
CA HIS A 221 -14.62 -12.03 1.46
C HIS A 221 -15.20 -12.40 2.85
N PRO A 222 -16.21 -13.28 2.92
CA PRO A 222 -16.97 -13.53 4.16
C PRO A 222 -16.18 -14.29 5.23
N SER A 223 -15.06 -14.90 4.89
CA SER A 223 -14.24 -15.72 5.79
C SER A 223 -12.76 -15.30 5.74
N PRO A 224 -12.43 -14.10 6.23
CA PRO A 224 -11.05 -13.64 6.27
C PRO A 224 -10.24 -14.45 7.31
N PRO A 225 -8.89 -14.41 7.25
CA PRO A 225 -8.03 -15.04 8.25
C PRO A 225 -8.30 -14.57 9.68
N PRO A 226 -7.94 -15.37 10.70
CA PRO A 226 -8.29 -15.09 12.11
C PRO A 226 -7.87 -13.69 12.61
N PHE A 227 -6.70 -13.19 12.22
CA PHE A 227 -6.28 -11.84 12.59
C PHE A 227 -7.29 -10.77 12.11
N PHE A 228 -7.73 -10.87 10.87
CA PHE A 228 -8.67 -9.90 10.29
C PHE A 228 -10.08 -10.07 10.85
N ARG A 229 -10.51 -11.29 11.11
CA ARG A 229 -11.82 -11.58 11.68
C ARG A 229 -11.92 -11.15 13.17
N ASP A 230 -10.90 -11.51 13.97
CA ASP A 230 -10.98 -11.46 15.44
C ASP A 230 -10.33 -10.21 16.03
N VAL A 231 -9.32 -9.63 15.36
CA VAL A 231 -8.57 -8.46 15.83
C VAL A 231 -8.97 -7.19 15.09
N VAL A 232 -8.96 -7.21 13.76
CA VAL A 232 -9.36 -6.05 12.94
C VAL A 232 -10.87 -5.85 13.01
N GLY A 233 -11.64 -6.90 12.77
CA GLY A 233 -13.10 -6.93 12.88
C GLY A 233 -13.82 -6.10 11.82
N GLY A 234 -14.48 -6.77 10.88
CA GLY A 234 -15.21 -6.16 9.76
C GLY A 234 -14.38 -6.05 8.48
N PRO A 235 -15.03 -5.65 7.37
CA PRO A 235 -14.38 -5.46 6.08
C PRO A 235 -13.30 -4.38 6.16
N HIS A 236 -12.07 -4.70 5.72
CA HIS A 236 -10.93 -3.79 5.82
C HIS A 236 -9.95 -3.98 4.65
N SER A 237 -9.29 -5.14 4.54
CA SER A 237 -8.15 -5.39 3.65
C SER A 237 -8.58 -5.63 2.19
N VAL A 238 -8.74 -4.55 1.42
CA VAL A 238 -9.37 -4.56 0.09
C VAL A 238 -8.69 -5.49 -0.91
N PHE A 239 -7.35 -5.52 -0.93
CA PHE A 239 -6.57 -6.26 -1.95
C PHE A 239 -6.03 -7.60 -1.47
N THR A 240 -6.24 -7.94 -0.21
CA THR A 240 -5.59 -9.07 0.44
C THR A 240 -6.61 -9.98 1.13
N ALA A 241 -6.80 -9.84 2.44
CA ALA A 241 -7.60 -10.76 3.25
C ALA A 241 -9.10 -10.73 2.93
N HIS A 242 -9.65 -9.58 2.52
CA HIS A 242 -11.06 -9.44 2.17
C HIS A 242 -11.31 -9.40 0.65
N LEU A 243 -10.29 -9.66 -0.18
CA LEU A 243 -10.47 -9.74 -1.63
C LEU A 243 -11.17 -11.08 -1.99
N VAL A 244 -12.24 -10.97 -2.76
CA VAL A 244 -12.91 -12.11 -3.40
C VAL A 244 -12.30 -12.31 -4.78
N ASP A 245 -11.58 -13.43 -4.97
CA ASP A 245 -10.87 -13.76 -6.21
C ASP A 245 -11.81 -14.50 -7.18
N ALA A 246 -12.84 -13.80 -7.64
CA ALA A 246 -13.80 -14.32 -8.61
C ALA A 246 -14.18 -13.23 -9.62
N GLU A 247 -14.41 -13.64 -10.86
CA GLU A 247 -14.77 -12.72 -11.95
C GLU A 247 -16.04 -11.93 -11.60
N GLY A 248 -16.03 -10.63 -11.88
CA GLY A 248 -17.15 -9.75 -11.61
C GLY A 248 -17.23 -9.19 -10.19
N GLU A 249 -16.42 -9.68 -9.25
CA GLU A 249 -16.43 -9.20 -7.87
C GLU A 249 -15.84 -7.78 -7.75
N PRO A 250 -16.44 -6.90 -6.91
CA PRO A 250 -15.99 -5.52 -6.78
C PRO A 250 -14.53 -5.38 -6.31
N THR A 251 -14.07 -6.24 -5.41
CA THR A 251 -12.69 -6.22 -4.91
C THR A 251 -11.70 -6.67 -5.98
N LEU A 252 -12.08 -7.61 -6.86
CA LEU A 252 -11.26 -8.01 -7.99
C LEU A 252 -11.16 -6.89 -9.03
N ARG A 253 -12.27 -6.21 -9.36
CA ARG A 253 -12.27 -5.02 -10.23
C ARG A 253 -11.40 -3.89 -9.66
N ALA A 254 -11.45 -3.67 -8.34
CA ALA A 254 -10.60 -2.69 -7.68
C ALA A 254 -9.11 -3.02 -7.83
N ARG A 255 -8.73 -4.31 -7.68
CA ARG A 255 -7.36 -4.77 -8.00
C ARG A 255 -7.00 -4.47 -9.46
N ASP A 256 -7.88 -4.77 -10.40
CA ASP A 256 -7.61 -4.55 -11.83
C ASP A 256 -7.47 -3.06 -12.17
N GLU A 257 -8.24 -2.18 -11.51
CA GLU A 257 -8.08 -0.72 -11.61
C GLU A 257 -6.69 -0.28 -11.12
N VAL A 258 -6.19 -0.83 -10.01
CA VAL A 258 -4.82 -0.56 -9.53
C VAL A 258 -3.78 -1.01 -10.55
N LEU A 259 -3.90 -2.22 -11.09
CA LEU A 259 -2.94 -2.73 -12.08
C LEU A 259 -2.97 -1.90 -13.38
N ALA A 260 -4.15 -1.45 -13.81
CA ALA A 260 -4.29 -0.53 -14.95
C ALA A 260 -3.65 0.84 -14.67
N PHE A 261 -3.89 1.40 -13.49
CA PHE A 261 -3.29 2.67 -13.05
C PHE A 261 -1.75 2.58 -13.04
N LEU A 262 -1.18 1.51 -12.49
CA LEU A 262 0.27 1.29 -12.51
C LEU A 262 0.81 1.20 -13.94
N ARG A 263 0.14 0.46 -14.84
CA ARG A 263 0.54 0.37 -16.26
C ARG A 263 0.50 1.74 -16.95
N GLN A 264 -0.56 2.49 -16.76
CA GLN A 264 -0.71 3.82 -17.33
C GLN A 264 0.42 4.77 -16.92
N ARG A 265 0.87 4.68 -15.66
CA ARG A 265 1.88 5.59 -15.10
C ARG A 265 3.32 5.15 -15.35
N LEU A 266 3.55 3.83 -15.47
CA LEU A 266 4.91 3.28 -15.40
C LEU A 266 5.35 2.52 -16.65
N LEU A 267 4.42 2.12 -17.56
CA LEU A 267 4.79 1.43 -18.78
C LEU A 267 4.73 2.40 -19.98
N PRO A 268 5.79 2.51 -20.79
CA PRO A 268 5.78 3.33 -22.00
C PRO A 268 4.77 2.78 -23.02
N GLY A 269 4.01 3.67 -23.64
CA GLY A 269 3.05 3.32 -24.72
C GLY A 269 1.63 3.00 -24.25
N HIS A 270 1.32 3.06 -22.98
CA HIS A 270 -0.05 2.95 -22.45
C HIS A 270 -0.70 4.31 -22.19
N GLY A 271 -0.21 5.36 -22.84
CA GLY A 271 -0.84 6.68 -22.87
C GLY A 271 -2.23 6.58 -23.50
N VAL A 272 -3.22 7.14 -22.80
CA VAL A 272 -4.64 7.20 -23.02
C VAL A 272 -5.01 7.23 -24.52
N VAL A 273 -5.62 6.15 -25.02
CA VAL A 273 -6.68 6.29 -25.99
C VAL A 273 -7.90 6.74 -25.17
N ALA A 274 -8.15 8.02 -25.15
CA ALA A 274 -9.43 8.57 -24.70
C ALA A 274 -10.47 8.15 -25.74
N GLU A 275 -10.99 6.93 -25.64
CA GLU A 275 -12.22 6.57 -26.31
C GLU A 275 -13.37 7.18 -25.49
N GLY A 276 -13.97 8.19 -26.14
CA GLY A 276 -15.19 8.82 -25.67
C GLY A 276 -16.30 7.79 -25.49
N LEU A 277 -16.87 7.79 -24.31
CA LEU A 277 -18.22 7.31 -24.08
C LEU A 277 -19.13 8.54 -24.02
N LEU A 278 -19.79 8.78 -25.16
CA LEU A 278 -21.03 9.54 -25.24
C LEU A 278 -22.15 8.77 -24.54
#